data_2c4242787d94d0212ff4258caa1e0c28
#
_entry.id   2c4242787d94d0212ff4258caa1e0c28
#
_cell.length_a   1.000
_cell.length_b   1.000
_cell.length_c   1.000
_cell.angle_alpha   90.00
_cell.angle_beta   90.00
_cell.angle_gamma   90.00
#
_symmetry.space_group_name_H-M   'P 1'
#
loop_
_entity.id
_entity.type
_entity.pdbx_description
1 polymer ?
#
loop_
_entity_poly.entity_id
_entity_poly.type
_entity_poly.pdbx_seq_one_letter_code
_entity_poly.pdbx_strand_id
1 'polypeptide(L)'
;MKIGLKQEEEEEGVVIEALLDSRATGLVMSKKFVRRHKFKRTKLERPVYVRNVDGMLNYVGPIVDTVEVEIFFKGHKERTLIDVIGDQKWSVILSMPWLGCHNPEIDWKTEEVKMTRCPDECGKKWKTGRQTKLGWKK
;
A
#
# COMPACT_ATOMS: atom_id res chain seq x y z
N MET A 1 -11.93 1.43 -3.04
CA MET A 1 -11.29 2.48 -3.84
C MET A 1 -10.53 1.86 -5.00
N LYS A 2 -10.84 2.30 -6.20
CA LYS A 2 -10.15 1.77 -7.38
C LYS A 2 -8.83 2.50 -7.59
N ILE A 3 -7.76 1.75 -7.72
CA ILE A 3 -6.44 2.33 -7.98
C ILE A 3 -5.78 1.57 -9.13
N GLY A 4 -4.82 2.22 -9.77
CA GLY A 4 -3.97 1.57 -10.76
C GLY A 4 -2.62 1.29 -10.14
N LEU A 5 -2.03 0.16 -10.50
CA LEU A 5 -0.71 -0.24 -10.04
C LEU A 5 0.16 -0.58 -11.23
N LYS A 6 1.41 -0.14 -11.21
CA LYS A 6 2.34 -0.40 -12.29
C LYS A 6 3.75 -0.48 -11.76
N GLN A 7 4.54 -1.42 -12.29
CA GLN A 7 5.97 -1.43 -12.03
C GLN A 7 6.70 -0.66 -13.12
N GLU A 8 7.89 -0.19 -12.81
CA GLU A 8 8.64 0.72 -13.65
C GLU A 8 8.83 0.26 -15.09
N GLU A 9 9.01 -1.04 -15.29
CA GLU A 9 9.27 -1.60 -16.62
C GLU A 9 8.01 -1.94 -17.40
N GLU A 10 6.85 -1.77 -16.81
CA GLU A 10 5.60 -2.12 -17.47
C GLU A 10 5.01 -0.92 -18.20
N GLU A 11 4.47 -1.18 -19.39
CA GLU A 11 3.80 -0.14 -20.15
C GLU A 11 2.37 0.08 -19.68
N GLU A 12 1.72 -0.99 -19.22
CA GLU A 12 0.35 -0.93 -18.75
C GLU A 12 0.24 -1.32 -17.30
N GLY A 13 -0.62 -0.64 -16.59
CA GLY A 13 -0.89 -0.95 -15.19
C GLY A 13 -2.10 -1.85 -15.05
N VAL A 14 -2.35 -2.25 -13.82
CA VAL A 14 -3.49 -3.07 -13.42
C VAL A 14 -4.40 -2.21 -12.57
N VAL A 15 -5.70 -2.22 -12.88
CA VAL A 15 -6.68 -1.50 -12.06
C VAL A 15 -7.33 -2.50 -11.11
N ILE A 16 -7.31 -2.17 -9.83
CA ILE A 16 -7.87 -3.04 -8.79
C ILE A 16 -8.69 -2.24 -7.80
N GLU A 17 -9.45 -2.97 -6.99
CA GLU A 17 -10.16 -2.40 -5.87
C GLU A 17 -9.30 -2.58 -4.62
N ALA A 18 -8.83 -1.49 -4.03
CA ALA A 18 -8.04 -1.54 -2.81
C ALA A 18 -8.93 -1.29 -1.59
N LEU A 19 -8.60 -1.93 -0.49
CA LEU A 19 -9.28 -1.69 0.78
C LEU A 19 -8.59 -0.53 1.50
N LEU A 20 -9.37 0.43 1.96
CA LEU A 20 -8.87 1.48 2.85
C LEU A 20 -9.15 1.02 4.27
N ASP A 21 -8.10 0.75 5.03
CA ASP A 21 -8.25 0.24 6.39
C ASP A 21 -7.43 1.08 7.36
N SER A 22 -8.11 1.97 8.09
CA SER A 22 -7.45 2.86 9.04
C SER A 22 -6.86 2.12 10.25
N ARG A 23 -7.23 0.86 10.45
CA ARG A 23 -6.69 0.08 11.56
C ARG A 23 -5.42 -0.67 11.17
N ALA A 24 -5.16 -0.82 9.88
CA ALA A 24 -3.94 -1.46 9.43
C ALA A 24 -2.75 -0.52 9.61
N THR A 25 -1.58 -1.07 9.83
CA THR A 25 -0.37 -0.30 10.12
C THR A 25 0.67 -0.32 9.03
N GLY A 26 0.40 -0.97 7.91
CA GLY A 26 1.32 -0.99 6.77
C GLY A 26 0.59 -1.15 5.47
N LEU A 27 1.26 -0.76 4.38
CA LEU A 27 0.76 -1.00 3.03
C LEU A 27 1.09 -2.44 2.68
N VAL A 28 0.09 -3.21 2.31
CA VAL A 28 0.31 -4.63 2.05
C VAL A 28 -0.36 -5.07 0.76
N MET A 29 0.23 -6.09 0.15
CA MET A 29 -0.25 -6.68 -1.10
C MET A 29 -0.27 -8.19 -0.93
N SER A 30 -1.31 -8.84 -1.42
CA SER A 30 -1.46 -10.29 -1.32
C SER A 30 -0.42 -10.99 -2.19
N LYS A 31 0.22 -12.03 -1.63
CA LYS A 31 1.17 -12.85 -2.36
C LYS A 31 0.55 -13.44 -3.63
N LYS A 32 -0.70 -13.85 -3.56
CA LYS A 32 -1.42 -14.41 -4.69
C LYS A 32 -1.55 -13.38 -5.83
N PHE A 33 -1.86 -12.14 -5.47
CA PHE A 33 -1.96 -11.05 -6.44
C PHE A 33 -0.60 -10.77 -7.09
N VAL A 34 0.47 -10.73 -6.28
CA VAL A 34 1.82 -10.51 -6.78
C VAL A 34 2.20 -11.57 -7.79
N ARG A 35 1.90 -12.83 -7.49
CA ARG A 35 2.22 -13.94 -8.41
C ARG A 35 1.37 -13.88 -9.68
N ARG A 36 0.10 -13.56 -9.54
CA ARG A 36 -0.81 -13.50 -10.69
C ARG A 36 -0.36 -12.47 -11.72
N HIS A 37 0.08 -11.31 -11.25
CA HIS A 37 0.49 -10.22 -12.14
C HIS A 37 2.00 -10.15 -12.34
N LYS A 38 2.71 -11.15 -11.83
CA LYS A 38 4.16 -11.29 -12.02
C LYS A 38 4.95 -10.04 -11.61
N PHE A 39 4.54 -9.40 -10.53
CA PHE A 39 5.28 -8.28 -9.99
C PHE A 39 6.63 -8.75 -9.47
N LYS A 40 7.65 -7.96 -9.78
CA LYS A 40 9.00 -8.24 -9.31
C LYS A 40 9.12 -7.91 -7.84
N ARG A 41 9.60 -8.88 -7.05
CA ARG A 41 9.74 -8.72 -5.60
C ARG A 41 11.19 -8.48 -5.21
N THR A 42 11.38 -7.72 -4.14
CA THR A 42 12.69 -7.51 -3.53
C THR A 42 12.65 -8.12 -2.14
N LYS A 43 13.63 -8.97 -1.86
CA LYS A 43 13.71 -9.63 -0.56
C LYS A 43 14.20 -8.65 0.50
N LEU A 44 13.56 -8.67 1.67
CA LEU A 44 13.98 -7.85 2.79
C LEU A 44 15.21 -8.47 3.46
N GLU A 45 16.09 -7.62 3.99
CA GLU A 45 17.25 -8.10 4.73
C GLU A 45 16.83 -8.88 5.96
N ARG A 46 15.76 -8.44 6.62
CA ARG A 46 15.23 -9.09 7.82
C ARG A 46 13.74 -9.25 7.72
N PRO A 47 13.22 -10.41 8.10
CA PRO A 47 11.77 -10.59 8.13
C PRO A 47 11.11 -9.60 9.09
N VAL A 48 9.91 -9.18 8.75
CA VAL A 48 9.13 -8.29 9.60
C VAL A 48 7.90 -9.06 10.08
N TYR A 49 7.69 -9.11 11.38
CA TYR A 49 6.57 -9.81 11.96
C TYR A 49 5.45 -8.81 12.23
N VAL A 50 4.25 -9.14 11.76
CA VAL A 50 3.07 -8.30 11.89
C VAL A 50 2.16 -8.89 12.95
N ARG A 51 1.65 -8.04 13.84
CA ARG A 51 0.71 -8.46 14.87
C ARG A 51 -0.69 -8.02 14.48
N ASN A 52 -1.66 -8.82 14.87
CA ASN A 52 -3.06 -8.47 14.69
C ASN A 52 -3.46 -7.39 15.71
N VAL A 53 -4.67 -6.88 15.55
CA VAL A 53 -5.19 -5.84 16.44
C VAL A 53 -5.14 -6.25 17.90
N ASP A 54 -5.31 -7.55 18.19
CA ASP A 54 -5.29 -8.08 19.54
C ASP A 54 -3.87 -8.32 20.09
N GLY A 55 -2.85 -7.95 19.33
CA GLY A 55 -1.46 -8.12 19.73
C GLY A 55 -0.85 -9.48 19.41
N MET A 56 -1.63 -10.38 18.84
CA MET A 56 -1.13 -11.71 18.47
C MET A 56 -0.40 -11.65 17.14
N LEU A 57 0.54 -12.56 16.94
CA LEU A 57 1.25 -12.64 15.68
C LEU A 57 0.31 -13.09 14.58
N ASN A 58 0.52 -12.55 13.39
CA ASN A 58 -0.27 -12.89 12.22
C ASN A 58 0.07 -14.31 11.77
N TYR A 59 -0.96 -15.12 11.54
CA TYR A 59 -0.79 -16.50 11.10
C TYR A 59 -0.19 -16.67 9.73
N VAL A 60 -0.27 -15.65 8.88
CA VAL A 60 0.29 -15.75 7.53
C VAL A 60 1.81 -15.67 7.50
N GLY A 61 2.42 -15.48 8.65
CA GLY A 61 3.86 -15.49 8.78
C GLY A 61 4.49 -14.11 8.61
N PRO A 62 5.83 -14.07 8.64
CA PRO A 62 6.53 -12.79 8.53
C PRO A 62 6.53 -12.25 7.12
N ILE A 63 6.72 -10.95 7.00
CA ILE A 63 6.92 -10.28 5.71
C ILE A 63 8.38 -10.45 5.33
N VAL A 64 8.62 -11.03 4.17
CA VAL A 64 9.99 -11.26 3.68
C VAL A 64 10.28 -10.56 2.35
N ASP A 65 9.25 -10.11 1.65
CA ASP A 65 9.40 -9.45 0.35
C ASP A 65 8.64 -8.14 0.29
N THR A 66 9.13 -7.22 -0.55
CA THR A 66 8.42 -6.00 -0.90
C THR A 66 8.31 -5.88 -2.42
N VAL A 67 7.41 -5.04 -2.87
CA VAL A 67 7.23 -4.73 -4.29
C VAL A 67 7.24 -3.21 -4.43
N GLU A 68 8.05 -2.70 -5.35
CA GLU A 68 8.05 -1.28 -5.66
C GLU A 68 7.08 -1.04 -6.81
N VAL A 69 6.12 -0.16 -6.60
CA VAL A 69 5.08 0.12 -7.61
C VAL A 69 4.76 1.60 -7.67
N GLU A 70 4.19 2.00 -8.79
CA GLU A 70 3.54 3.29 -8.90
C GLU A 70 2.05 3.08 -8.66
N ILE A 71 1.47 3.92 -7.82
CA ILE A 71 0.03 3.90 -7.54
C ILE A 71 -0.59 5.10 -8.24
N PHE A 72 -1.64 4.84 -8.98
CA PHE A 72 -2.38 5.89 -9.71
C PHE A 72 -3.81 5.99 -9.20
N PHE A 73 -4.26 7.20 -8.97
CA PHE A 73 -5.64 7.43 -8.59
C PHE A 73 -6.06 8.85 -8.99
N LYS A 74 -6.97 8.97 -9.95
CA LYS A 74 -7.56 10.27 -10.34
C LYS A 74 -6.52 11.38 -10.50
N GLY A 75 -5.50 11.15 -11.32
CA GLY A 75 -4.46 12.14 -11.55
C GLY A 75 -3.37 12.17 -10.50
N HIS A 76 -3.60 11.53 -9.37
CA HIS A 76 -2.60 11.36 -8.33
C HIS A 76 -1.69 10.19 -8.70
N LYS A 77 -0.40 10.36 -8.48
CA LYS A 77 0.59 9.34 -8.83
C LYS A 77 1.71 9.34 -7.80
N GLU A 78 2.08 8.16 -7.34
CA GLU A 78 3.18 8.04 -6.39
C GLU A 78 3.92 6.72 -6.59
N ARG A 79 5.17 6.68 -6.18
CA ARG A 79 5.96 5.47 -6.18
C ARG A 79 6.23 5.06 -4.74
N THR A 80 5.93 3.82 -4.40
CA THR A 80 6.08 3.35 -3.03
C THR A 80 6.46 1.88 -2.98
N LEU A 81 6.91 1.45 -1.81
CA LEU A 81 7.19 0.04 -1.53
C LEU A 81 6.01 -0.51 -0.74
N ILE A 82 5.51 -1.65 -1.19
CA ILE A 82 4.39 -2.32 -0.55
C ILE A 82 4.87 -3.69 -0.07
N ASP A 83 4.57 -4.02 1.17
CA ASP A 83 4.96 -5.30 1.73
C ASP A 83 4.07 -6.42 1.19
N VAL A 84 4.68 -7.57 0.89
CA VAL A 84 3.94 -8.73 0.42
C VAL A 84 3.59 -9.62 1.61
N ILE A 85 2.32 -9.91 1.77
CA ILE A 85 1.85 -10.78 2.85
C ILE A 85 1.17 -12.01 2.28
N GLY A 86 0.89 -12.98 3.14
CA GLY A 86 0.19 -14.19 2.73
C GLY A 86 -1.18 -13.89 2.14
N ASP A 87 -1.81 -14.91 1.61
CA ASP A 87 -3.07 -14.74 0.90
C ASP A 87 -4.16 -14.18 1.80
N GLN A 88 -4.92 -13.26 1.24
CA GLN A 88 -6.02 -12.61 1.92
C GLN A 88 -7.06 -12.20 0.90
N LYS A 89 -8.20 -11.75 1.38
CA LYS A 89 -9.32 -11.38 0.52
C LYS A 89 -8.99 -10.24 -0.44
N TRP A 90 -8.33 -9.21 0.06
CA TRP A 90 -8.04 -8.01 -0.73
C TRP A 90 -6.66 -8.09 -1.35
N SER A 91 -6.56 -7.68 -2.61
CA SER A 91 -5.27 -7.67 -3.30
C SER A 91 -4.31 -6.67 -2.70
N VAL A 92 -4.82 -5.50 -2.33
CA VAL A 92 -4.02 -4.42 -1.74
C VAL A 92 -4.81 -3.76 -0.63
N ILE A 93 -4.12 -3.46 0.47
CA ILE A 93 -4.70 -2.70 1.58
C ILE A 93 -3.89 -1.43 1.75
N LEU A 94 -4.59 -0.29 1.67
CA LEU A 94 -4.01 1.02 1.93
C LEU A 94 -4.34 1.36 3.38
N SER A 95 -3.29 1.51 4.18
CA SER A 95 -3.42 1.58 5.63
C SER A 95 -3.34 3.00 6.16
N MET A 96 -3.36 3.11 7.48
CA MET A 96 -3.29 4.42 8.14
C MET A 96 -2.09 5.25 7.74
N PRO A 97 -0.87 4.71 7.59
CA PRO A 97 0.24 5.52 7.10
C PRO A 97 -0.08 6.20 5.77
N TRP A 98 -0.65 5.47 4.82
CA TRP A 98 -1.02 6.05 3.53
C TRP A 98 -2.12 7.11 3.70
N LEU A 99 -3.15 6.76 4.46
CA LEU A 99 -4.26 7.67 4.71
C LEU A 99 -3.81 8.94 5.41
N GLY A 100 -2.93 8.80 6.39
CA GLY A 100 -2.42 9.96 7.13
C GLY A 100 -1.60 10.90 6.27
N CYS A 101 -0.76 10.35 5.42
CA CYS A 101 0.09 11.14 4.54
C CYS A 101 -0.74 11.93 3.52
N HIS A 102 -1.61 11.24 2.85
CA HIS A 102 -2.39 11.85 1.77
C HIS A 102 -3.60 12.62 2.29
N ASN A 103 -4.07 12.25 3.47
CA ASN A 103 -5.20 12.91 4.13
C ASN A 103 -6.34 13.17 3.15
N PRO A 104 -6.84 12.15 2.46
CA PRO A 104 -7.85 12.36 1.44
C PRO A 104 -9.18 12.79 2.03
N GLU A 105 -9.97 13.49 1.23
CA GLU A 105 -11.34 13.79 1.60
C GLU A 105 -12.20 12.61 1.22
N ILE A 106 -12.87 12.01 2.18
CA ILE A 106 -13.70 10.83 1.95
C ILE A 106 -15.14 11.15 2.27
N ASP A 107 -16.01 10.95 1.28
CA ASP A 107 -17.44 11.04 1.48
C ASP A 107 -17.91 9.62 1.82
N TRP A 108 -18.16 9.39 3.09
CA TRP A 108 -18.52 8.06 3.57
C TRP A 108 -19.86 7.57 3.06
N LYS A 109 -20.70 8.48 2.63
CA LYS A 109 -22.01 8.15 2.13
C LYS A 109 -21.96 7.65 0.68
N THR A 110 -21.19 8.33 -0.15
CA THR A 110 -21.05 7.97 -1.57
C THR A 110 -19.80 7.14 -1.84
N GLU A 111 -18.92 7.02 -0.85
CA GLU A 111 -17.63 6.33 -0.96
C GLU A 111 -16.68 7.01 -1.95
N GLU A 112 -16.91 8.29 -2.22
CA GLU A 112 -16.02 9.05 -3.08
C GLU A 112 -14.79 9.52 -2.33
N VAL A 113 -13.62 9.39 -2.96
CA VAL A 113 -12.34 9.78 -2.38
C VAL A 113 -11.71 10.86 -3.26
N LYS A 114 -11.31 11.97 -2.65
CA LYS A 114 -10.64 13.06 -3.36
C LYS A 114 -9.29 13.33 -2.75
N MET A 115 -8.27 13.44 -3.60
CA MET A 115 -6.87 13.65 -3.17
C MET A 115 -6.55 15.14 -3.21
N THR A 116 -7.14 15.90 -2.30
CA THR A 116 -7.02 17.36 -2.29
C THR A 116 -6.04 17.90 -1.27
N ARG A 117 -5.50 17.05 -0.39
CA ARG A 117 -4.65 17.50 0.71
C ARG A 117 -3.30 16.80 0.75
N CYS A 118 -2.85 16.27 -0.39
CA CYS A 118 -1.55 15.62 -0.43
C CYS A 118 -0.43 16.60 -0.12
N PRO A 119 0.64 16.13 0.55
CA PRO A 119 1.80 17.00 0.76
C PRO A 119 2.51 17.32 -0.56
N ASP A 120 3.30 18.38 -0.55
CA ASP A 120 4.04 18.80 -1.74
C ASP A 120 4.97 17.72 -2.28
N GLU A 121 5.41 16.84 -1.41
CA GLU A 121 6.27 15.72 -1.80
C GLU A 121 5.52 14.55 -2.37
N CYS A 122 4.21 14.63 -2.45
CA CYS A 122 3.42 13.54 -3.01
C CYS A 122 3.83 13.31 -4.46
N GLY A 123 4.02 12.07 -4.83
CA GLY A 123 4.51 11.72 -6.14
C GLY A 123 5.99 11.41 -6.17
N LYS A 124 6.73 11.80 -5.15
CA LYS A 124 8.12 11.43 -5.03
C LYS A 124 8.21 10.03 -4.45
N LYS A 125 9.35 9.39 -4.66
CA LYS A 125 9.54 8.03 -4.22
C LYS A 125 9.57 7.91 -2.70
N TRP A 126 8.76 7.01 -2.16
CA TRP A 126 8.80 6.64 -0.75
C TRP A 126 9.73 5.46 -0.59
N LYS A 127 10.48 5.43 0.49
CA LYS A 127 11.42 4.34 0.70
C LYS A 127 10.74 3.05 1.06
N THR A 128 9.82 3.08 2.01
CA THR A 128 8.97 1.93 2.34
C THR A 128 7.67 2.42 2.93
N GLY A 129 6.66 1.56 2.92
CA GLY A 129 5.41 1.87 3.58
C GLY A 129 5.57 2.01 5.08
N ARG A 130 6.51 1.28 5.66
CA ARG A 130 6.74 1.32 7.10
C ARG A 130 7.50 2.56 7.52
N GLN A 131 8.42 3.02 6.68
CA GLN A 131 9.21 4.21 7.00
C GLN A 131 8.41 5.47 6.98
N THR A 132 7.27 5.46 6.34
CA THR A 132 6.48 6.67 6.22
C THR A 132 6.04 7.20 7.56
N LYS A 133 6.03 6.36 8.59
CA LYS A 133 5.65 6.87 9.89
C LYS A 133 6.59 7.96 10.37
N LEU A 134 7.82 8.01 9.89
CA LEU A 134 8.73 9.10 10.23
C LEU A 134 8.28 10.40 9.59
N GLY A 135 7.83 10.34 8.36
CA GLY A 135 7.29 11.50 7.69
C GLY A 135 5.89 11.86 8.15
N TRP A 136 5.21 10.95 8.81
CA TRP A 136 3.85 11.17 9.28
C TRP A 136 3.80 11.87 10.59
N LYS A 137 4.87 11.79 11.32
CA LYS A 137 4.95 12.48 12.56
C LYS A 137 5.22 13.91 12.29
N LYS A 138 4.30 14.62 12.21
CA LYS A 138 4.55 15.99 11.92
C LYS A 138 4.16 16.87 12.97
#